data_196dbc2ef499525257788f0cf5c2bf5f
#
_entry.id   196dbc2ef499525257788f0cf5c2bf5f
#
_cell.length_a   1.000
_cell.length_b   1.000
_cell.length_c   1.000
_cell.angle_alpha   90.00
_cell.angle_beta   90.00
_cell.angle_gamma   90.00
#
_symmetry.space_group_name_H-M   'P 1'
#
loop_
_entity.id
_entity.type
_entity.pdbx_description
1 polymer ?
#
loop_
_entity_poly.entity_id
_entity_poly.type
_entity_poly.pdbx_seq_one_letter_code
_entity_poly.pdbx_strand_id
1 'polypeptide(L)'
;MMNPNRSATPAPSKPVAAVTDVVDTTEARAPMRDAANPSRIRDAPETRTVELSTGRLEVTVLGGTWPLDELCDFAARENAKRGFLVVSKVLGRHVPVRPRTMRRSARDLAERIPADLPGPVMVVGLAETAICLGQSVHEELRVQWGRKDVYFTHSTRQRLDRSLLCRFEEPHSHASAHLIYEPDLPGVPAPRSLVLVDDEISTGTTIRNLADALVGAWPGIETIAVAVLTDWSCGFGWHATMPRPTTSCSLLRGRLEWKAGAAVAPAVASASDAGSLGRMARHENFGRLGLSEPIDRAPNTERPTITGSLRIVGTGEFTYLPFRLAEALERDGHDVVVQATSRSPAHLGGAMTAKLRFEDNYGTGVPNYLYNADPTDGRTTWLAHETGTGTMDDALVRALDAQVVGWAS
;
A
#
# COMPACT_ATOMS: atom_id res chain seq x y z
N MET A 1 14.17 -19.68 -60.74
CA MET A 1 13.59 -18.49 -60.08
C MET A 1 13.60 -18.78 -58.58
N MET A 2 14.50 -18.10 -57.86
CA MET A 2 14.74 -18.31 -56.43
C MET A 2 13.75 -17.52 -55.61
N ASN A 3 13.20 -18.16 -54.57
CA ASN A 3 12.35 -17.52 -53.56
C ASN A 3 13.20 -17.18 -52.32
N PRO A 4 13.28 -15.91 -51.87
CA PRO A 4 13.93 -15.56 -50.64
C PRO A 4 12.91 -15.11 -49.60
N ASN A 5 12.47 -16.01 -48.73
CA ASN A 5 11.81 -15.60 -47.49
C ASN A 5 12.36 -16.45 -46.34
N ARG A 6 13.51 -16.00 -45.76
CA ARG A 6 13.99 -16.45 -44.46
C ARG A 6 13.48 -15.49 -43.43
N SER A 7 12.49 -15.89 -42.66
CA SER A 7 12.08 -15.25 -41.44
C SER A 7 13.21 -15.34 -40.40
N ALA A 8 13.72 -14.19 -39.97
CA ALA A 8 14.68 -14.10 -38.87
C ALA A 8 13.94 -14.33 -37.55
N THR A 9 14.33 -15.37 -36.85
CA THR A 9 13.93 -15.63 -35.47
C THR A 9 14.59 -14.56 -34.55
N PRO A 10 13.88 -13.88 -33.66
CA PRO A 10 14.50 -12.95 -32.72
C PRO A 10 15.35 -13.72 -31.73
N ALA A 11 16.55 -13.19 -31.44
CA ALA A 11 17.48 -13.72 -30.47
C ALA A 11 16.86 -13.69 -29.05
N PRO A 12 17.17 -14.68 -28.19
CA PRO A 12 16.67 -14.69 -26.82
C PRO A 12 17.27 -13.50 -26.03
N SER A 13 16.41 -12.72 -25.38
CA SER A 13 16.80 -11.68 -24.46
C SER A 13 17.62 -12.28 -23.30
N LYS A 14 18.75 -11.67 -22.99
CA LYS A 14 19.57 -12.08 -21.85
C LYS A 14 18.79 -11.85 -20.55
N PRO A 15 18.84 -12.80 -19.59
CA PRO A 15 18.22 -12.60 -18.29
C PRO A 15 18.90 -11.45 -17.56
N VAL A 16 18.12 -10.49 -17.10
CA VAL A 16 18.57 -9.43 -16.19
C VAL A 16 18.89 -10.09 -14.85
N ALA A 17 20.14 -10.06 -14.43
CA ALA A 17 20.54 -10.60 -13.14
C ALA A 17 19.84 -9.85 -12.00
N ALA A 18 19.28 -10.57 -11.05
CA ALA A 18 18.83 -10.00 -9.78
C ALA A 18 20.03 -9.40 -9.05
N VAL A 19 20.07 -8.08 -8.89
CA VAL A 19 21.09 -7.40 -8.11
C VAL A 19 20.64 -7.41 -6.67
N THR A 20 21.31 -8.23 -5.83
CA THR A 20 21.16 -8.20 -4.37
C THR A 20 22.22 -7.26 -3.81
N ASP A 21 21.86 -6.00 -3.56
CA ASP A 21 22.72 -5.10 -2.79
C ASP A 21 22.35 -5.25 -1.30
N VAL A 22 23.20 -5.92 -0.54
CA VAL A 22 23.12 -6.02 0.92
C VAL A 22 24.16 -5.09 1.51
N VAL A 23 23.74 -4.08 2.26
CA VAL A 23 24.65 -3.27 3.05
C VAL A 23 24.85 -3.94 4.40
N ASP A 24 26.07 -4.43 4.66
CA ASP A 24 26.45 -5.00 5.96
C ASP A 24 26.55 -3.87 7.02
N THR A 25 25.49 -3.70 7.79
CA THR A 25 25.49 -2.84 8.97
C THR A 25 25.45 -3.71 10.21
N THR A 26 26.63 -4.07 10.73
CA THR A 26 26.85 -4.80 11.98
C THR A 26 26.59 -3.92 13.22
N GLU A 27 25.52 -3.12 13.25
CA GLU A 27 25.01 -2.57 14.50
C GLU A 27 23.84 -3.41 15.02
N ALA A 28 24.07 -4.05 16.16
CA ALA A 28 23.13 -4.94 16.83
C ALA A 28 21.77 -4.26 17.06
N ARG A 29 20.75 -4.72 16.39
CA ARG A 29 19.35 -4.30 16.55
C ARG A 29 18.87 -4.73 17.93
N ALA A 30 18.49 -3.79 18.78
CA ALA A 30 17.86 -4.06 20.07
C ALA A 30 16.56 -4.88 19.89
N PRO A 31 16.26 -5.84 20.78
CA PRO A 31 15.05 -6.65 20.69
C PRO A 31 13.80 -5.76 20.78
N MET A 32 12.82 -6.02 19.89
CA MET A 32 11.51 -5.37 19.91
C MET A 32 10.85 -5.58 21.28
N ARG A 33 10.74 -4.52 22.07
CA ARG A 33 10.00 -4.54 23.35
C ARG A 33 8.51 -4.60 23.07
N ASP A 34 7.79 -5.46 23.75
CA ASP A 34 6.32 -5.48 23.77
C ASP A 34 5.78 -4.12 24.22
N ALA A 35 4.83 -3.60 23.43
CA ALA A 35 4.33 -2.25 23.55
C ALA A 35 3.63 -2.01 24.91
N ALA A 36 4.13 -1.04 25.64
CA ALA A 36 3.48 -0.48 26.83
C ALA A 36 2.40 0.54 26.41
N ASN A 37 1.22 0.39 26.98
CA ASN A 37 0.12 1.34 27.26
C ASN A 37 -0.07 2.58 26.37
N PRO A 38 -1.19 2.72 25.62
CA PRO A 38 -1.42 3.75 24.59
C PRO A 38 -1.99 5.09 25.10
N SER A 39 -1.69 5.56 26.28
CA SER A 39 -2.25 6.80 26.82
C SER A 39 -1.20 7.86 27.19
N ARG A 40 -0.44 8.35 26.21
CA ARG A 40 0.29 9.62 26.37
C ARG A 40 0.12 10.47 25.11
N ILE A 41 -0.85 11.40 25.17
CA ILE A 41 -0.83 12.63 24.38
C ILE A 41 0.45 13.35 24.81
N ARG A 42 1.39 13.58 23.89
CA ARG A 42 2.59 14.39 24.17
C ARG A 42 2.18 15.86 24.23
N ASP A 43 2.44 16.51 25.36
CA ASP A 43 2.04 17.90 25.62
C ASP A 43 2.92 18.95 24.93
N ALA A 44 4.03 18.56 24.28
CA ALA A 44 4.93 19.47 23.57
C ALA A 44 5.35 18.90 22.20
N PRO A 45 5.50 19.76 21.17
CA PRO A 45 6.04 19.36 19.88
C PRO A 45 7.44 18.77 20.04
N GLU A 46 7.69 17.64 19.37
CA GLU A 46 9.00 17.02 19.31
C GLU A 46 9.52 17.13 17.87
N THR A 47 10.71 17.72 17.71
CA THR A 47 11.36 17.83 16.41
C THR A 47 12.62 16.97 16.39
N ARG A 48 12.78 16.18 15.32
CA ARG A 48 14.01 15.46 15.05
C ARG A 48 14.48 15.69 13.62
N THR A 49 15.79 15.61 13.42
CA THR A 49 16.41 15.69 12.10
C THR A 49 16.75 14.26 11.63
N VAL A 50 16.42 13.96 10.38
CA VAL A 50 16.77 12.72 9.69
C VAL A 50 17.68 13.05 8.52
N GLU A 51 18.90 12.55 8.55
CA GLU A 51 19.85 12.68 7.43
C GLU A 51 19.60 11.54 6.44
N LEU A 52 19.36 11.90 5.18
CA LEU A 52 19.16 10.96 4.08
C LEU A 52 20.20 11.23 2.99
N SER A 53 20.52 10.24 2.16
CA SER A 53 21.46 10.40 1.04
C SER A 53 21.06 11.50 0.04
N THR A 54 19.78 11.85 0.00
CA THR A 54 19.21 12.89 -0.88
C THR A 54 19.07 14.25 -0.22
N GLY A 55 19.28 14.38 1.10
CA GLY A 55 19.15 15.64 1.84
C GLY A 55 18.75 15.44 3.30
N ARG A 56 18.27 16.50 3.92
CA ARG A 56 17.91 16.57 5.33
C ARG A 56 16.40 16.75 5.49
N LEU A 57 15.78 15.92 6.33
CA LEU A 57 14.36 16.00 6.68
C LEU A 57 14.22 16.39 8.17
N GLU A 58 13.55 17.50 8.44
CA GLU A 58 13.10 17.87 9.77
C GLU A 58 11.68 17.35 9.98
N VAL A 59 11.48 16.55 11.03
CA VAL A 59 10.21 15.90 11.36
C VAL A 59 9.74 16.47 12.70
N THR A 60 8.64 17.22 12.68
CA THR A 60 8.01 17.75 13.88
C THR A 60 6.70 17.00 14.18
N VAL A 61 6.62 16.31 15.29
CA VAL A 61 5.39 15.67 15.79
C VAL A 61 4.61 16.69 16.61
N LEU A 62 3.34 16.89 16.27
CA LEU A 62 2.44 17.85 16.93
C LEU A 62 1.41 17.16 17.83
N GLY A 63 1.22 15.85 17.68
CA GLY A 63 0.32 15.06 18.49
C GLY A 63 -0.09 13.77 17.82
N GLY A 64 -0.79 12.92 18.55
CA GLY A 64 -1.27 11.62 18.07
C GLY A 64 -1.36 10.60 19.19
N THR A 65 -1.89 9.42 18.89
CA THR A 65 -2.02 8.30 19.84
C THR A 65 -0.96 7.23 19.63
N TRP A 66 -0.24 7.29 18.50
CA TRP A 66 0.87 6.39 18.20
C TRP A 66 2.20 7.14 18.25
N PRO A 67 3.26 6.56 18.84
CA PRO A 67 4.61 7.10 18.75
C PRO A 67 5.09 7.09 17.28
N LEU A 68 5.88 8.11 16.91
CA LEU A 68 6.43 8.23 15.55
C LEU A 68 7.22 6.99 15.14
N ASP A 69 8.10 6.52 16.02
CA ASP A 69 9.00 5.40 15.78
C ASP A 69 8.31 4.00 15.76
N GLU A 70 7.08 3.90 16.28
CA GLU A 70 6.24 2.70 16.07
C GLU A 70 5.44 2.77 14.76
N LEU A 71 5.08 3.97 14.29
CA LEU A 71 4.18 4.17 13.17
C LEU A 71 4.90 4.30 11.83
N CYS A 72 6.00 5.04 11.77
CA CYS A 72 6.77 5.23 10.54
C CYS A 72 8.26 5.50 10.78
N ASP A 73 9.01 5.42 9.70
CA ASP A 73 10.40 5.77 9.55
C ASP A 73 10.61 6.46 8.20
N PHE A 74 11.83 6.78 7.81
CA PHE A 74 12.12 7.54 6.61
C PHE A 74 13.22 6.89 5.78
N ALA A 75 13.10 7.03 4.45
CA ALA A 75 14.10 6.58 3.49
C ALA A 75 14.33 7.64 2.41
N ALA A 76 15.48 7.58 1.74
CA ALA A 76 15.74 8.39 0.57
C ALA A 76 14.97 7.84 -0.66
N ARG A 77 14.51 8.74 -1.54
CA ARG A 77 13.74 8.41 -2.74
C ARG A 77 14.31 9.10 -3.97
N GLU A 78 14.28 8.42 -5.11
CA GLU A 78 14.66 8.99 -6.42
C GLU A 78 13.58 9.95 -6.93
N ASN A 79 13.46 11.13 -6.32
CA ASN A 79 12.50 12.16 -6.75
C ASN A 79 13.06 13.56 -6.47
N ALA A 80 13.22 14.38 -7.53
CA ALA A 80 13.80 15.71 -7.41
C ALA A 80 12.99 16.68 -6.53
N LYS A 81 11.66 16.51 -6.45
CA LYS A 81 10.78 17.41 -5.67
C LYS A 81 10.60 16.94 -4.23
N ARG A 82 10.64 15.63 -4.00
CA ARG A 82 10.43 15.00 -2.70
C ARG A 82 11.43 13.85 -2.55
N GLY A 83 12.68 14.18 -2.19
CA GLY A 83 13.79 13.23 -2.06
C GLY A 83 13.69 12.27 -0.87
N PHE A 84 12.54 12.19 -0.20
CA PHE A 84 12.28 11.29 0.92
C PHE A 84 10.99 10.48 0.71
N LEU A 85 10.91 9.37 1.40
CA LEU A 85 9.74 8.50 1.50
C LEU A 85 9.42 8.31 2.98
N VAL A 86 8.15 8.48 3.36
CA VAL A 86 7.65 8.05 4.66
C VAL A 86 7.39 6.54 4.59
N VAL A 87 8.04 5.79 5.44
CA VAL A 87 8.00 4.32 5.45
C VAL A 87 7.12 3.87 6.61
N SER A 88 5.90 3.46 6.31
CA SER A 88 5.02 2.92 7.35
C SER A 88 5.57 1.61 7.93
N LYS A 89 5.58 1.52 9.25
CA LYS A 89 5.98 0.33 10.02
C LYS A 89 4.78 -0.55 10.42
N VAL A 90 3.58 -0.19 9.96
CA VAL A 90 2.33 -0.88 10.30
C VAL A 90 1.53 -1.34 9.09
N LEU A 91 2.01 -1.11 7.86
CA LEU A 91 1.31 -1.52 6.63
C LEU A 91 1.88 -2.78 5.96
N GLY A 92 3.07 -3.22 6.35
CA GLY A 92 3.71 -4.34 5.67
C GLY A 92 4.09 -4.05 4.21
N ARG A 93 4.25 -2.77 3.78
CA ARG A 93 4.62 -2.46 2.38
C ARG A 93 6.13 -2.57 2.16
N HIS A 94 6.89 -1.83 2.95
CA HIS A 94 8.36 -1.76 2.81
C HIS A 94 9.09 -2.49 3.95
N VAL A 95 8.42 -2.69 5.06
CA VAL A 95 8.96 -3.34 6.26
C VAL A 95 8.04 -4.51 6.62
N PRO A 96 8.58 -5.70 6.93
CA PRO A 96 7.77 -6.81 7.42
C PRO A 96 7.11 -6.46 8.76
N VAL A 97 5.83 -6.76 8.90
CA VAL A 97 5.01 -6.38 10.06
C VAL A 97 4.20 -7.58 10.56
N ARG A 98 4.03 -7.71 11.86
CA ARG A 98 3.12 -8.73 12.44
C ARG A 98 1.66 -8.39 12.11
N PRO A 99 0.82 -9.37 11.73
CA PRO A 99 -0.59 -9.15 11.41
C PRO A 99 -1.35 -8.39 12.50
N ARG A 100 -1.15 -8.75 13.78
CA ARG A 100 -1.79 -8.06 14.91
C ARG A 100 -1.47 -6.56 14.98
N THR A 101 -0.26 -6.14 14.56
CA THR A 101 0.13 -4.72 14.52
C THR A 101 -0.60 -3.98 13.40
N MET A 102 -0.72 -4.59 12.22
CA MET A 102 -1.53 -4.06 11.12
C MET A 102 -2.99 -3.90 11.52
N ARG A 103 -3.59 -4.95 12.12
CA ARG A 103 -4.98 -4.93 12.60
C ARG A 103 -5.21 -3.86 13.65
N ARG A 104 -4.31 -3.74 14.63
CA ARG A 104 -4.38 -2.70 15.68
C ARG A 104 -4.40 -1.30 15.08
N SER A 105 -3.49 -0.99 14.14
CA SER A 105 -3.43 0.34 13.52
C SER A 105 -4.71 0.66 12.73
N ALA A 106 -5.29 -0.31 12.02
CA ALA A 106 -6.55 -0.12 11.31
C ALA A 106 -7.73 0.10 12.27
N ARG A 107 -7.81 -0.64 13.38
CA ARG A 107 -8.82 -0.48 14.42
C ARG A 107 -8.73 0.90 15.06
N ASP A 108 -7.54 1.27 15.53
CA ASP A 108 -7.31 2.56 16.19
C ASP A 108 -7.60 3.75 15.25
N LEU A 109 -7.40 3.57 13.94
CA LEU A 109 -7.79 4.55 12.92
C LEU A 109 -9.31 4.61 12.73
N ALA A 110 -9.97 3.45 12.65
CA ALA A 110 -11.43 3.35 12.51
C ALA A 110 -12.18 4.00 13.68
N GLU A 111 -11.67 3.86 14.92
CA GLU A 111 -12.22 4.49 16.13
C GLU A 111 -12.27 6.03 16.06
N ARG A 112 -11.51 6.66 15.15
CA ARG A 112 -11.47 8.12 14.98
C ARG A 112 -12.44 8.63 13.93
N ILE A 113 -13.02 7.75 13.15
CA ILE A 113 -13.97 8.12 12.09
C ILE A 113 -15.35 8.32 12.74
N PRO A 114 -16.02 9.46 12.49
CA PRO A 114 -17.33 9.74 13.07
C PRO A 114 -18.35 8.63 12.76
N ALA A 115 -19.01 8.10 13.78
CA ALA A 115 -19.97 7.01 13.63
C ALA A 115 -21.35 7.48 13.09
N ASP A 116 -21.60 8.77 13.13
CA ASP A 116 -22.86 9.42 12.70
C ASP A 116 -22.89 9.83 11.22
N LEU A 117 -21.92 9.34 10.42
CA LEU A 117 -21.90 9.59 8.98
C LEU A 117 -23.20 9.12 8.32
N PRO A 118 -23.87 9.98 7.50
CA PRO A 118 -25.05 9.59 6.73
C PRO A 118 -24.78 8.37 5.84
N GLY A 119 -25.63 7.37 5.93
CA GLY A 119 -25.49 6.17 5.10
C GLY A 119 -26.28 6.25 3.80
N PRO A 120 -25.92 5.46 2.79
CA PRO A 120 -24.81 4.49 2.74
C PRO A 120 -23.43 5.16 2.77
N VAL A 121 -22.45 4.46 3.38
CA VAL A 121 -21.06 4.93 3.48
C VAL A 121 -20.19 4.12 2.53
N MET A 122 -19.39 4.79 1.70
CA MET A 122 -18.37 4.14 0.86
C MET A 122 -16.98 4.42 1.40
N VAL A 123 -16.29 3.37 1.83
CA VAL A 123 -14.86 3.40 2.19
C VAL A 123 -14.05 3.21 0.91
N VAL A 124 -13.09 4.09 0.66
CA VAL A 124 -12.25 4.06 -0.55
C VAL A 124 -10.79 4.04 -0.14
N GLY A 125 -10.11 2.90 -0.38
CA GLY A 125 -8.67 2.77 -0.15
C GLY A 125 -7.85 3.27 -1.34
N LEU A 126 -6.77 4.04 -1.11
CA LEU A 126 -5.90 4.49 -2.19
C LEU A 126 -4.82 3.45 -2.53
N ALA A 127 -4.65 3.15 -3.82
CA ALA A 127 -3.59 2.30 -4.32
C ALA A 127 -2.22 3.04 -4.30
N GLU A 128 -1.16 2.37 -3.97
CA GLU A 128 -1.05 0.94 -3.64
C GLU A 128 -1.04 0.69 -2.12
N THR A 129 -0.59 1.68 -1.33
CA THR A 129 -0.24 1.54 0.10
C THR A 129 -1.45 1.31 0.99
N ALA A 130 -2.57 1.98 0.70
CA ALA A 130 -3.72 1.97 1.59
C ALA A 130 -4.83 0.97 1.20
N ILE A 131 -4.60 0.03 0.28
CA ILE A 131 -5.60 -0.98 -0.08
C ILE A 131 -5.93 -1.90 1.09
N CYS A 132 -4.91 -2.53 1.69
CA CYS A 132 -5.11 -3.39 2.85
C CYS A 132 -5.63 -2.60 4.06
N LEU A 133 -5.12 -1.38 4.28
CA LEU A 133 -5.59 -0.49 5.34
C LEU A 133 -7.08 -0.15 5.15
N GLY A 134 -7.48 0.25 3.94
CA GLY A 134 -8.86 0.59 3.62
C GLY A 134 -9.84 -0.58 3.81
N GLN A 135 -9.47 -1.79 3.36
CA GLN A 135 -10.28 -2.98 3.61
C GLN A 135 -10.37 -3.32 5.11
N SER A 136 -9.27 -3.17 5.83
CA SER A 136 -9.26 -3.40 7.29
C SER A 136 -10.07 -2.36 8.04
N VAL A 137 -10.01 -1.08 7.65
CA VAL A 137 -10.87 -0.01 8.20
C VAL A 137 -12.34 -0.29 7.89
N HIS A 138 -12.68 -0.70 6.67
CA HIS A 138 -14.05 -1.10 6.32
C HIS A 138 -14.58 -2.20 7.24
N GLU A 139 -13.79 -3.25 7.47
CA GLU A 139 -14.14 -4.35 8.40
C GLU A 139 -14.36 -3.83 9.82
N GLU A 140 -13.44 -3.03 10.35
CA GLU A 140 -13.52 -2.45 11.69
C GLU A 140 -14.73 -1.52 11.85
N LEU A 141 -15.04 -0.65 10.88
CA LEU A 141 -16.21 0.22 10.92
C LEU A 141 -17.53 -0.56 10.98
N ARG A 142 -17.64 -1.64 10.19
CA ARG A 142 -18.82 -2.50 10.23
C ARG A 142 -19.04 -3.13 11.60
N VAL A 143 -17.96 -3.56 12.24
CA VAL A 143 -17.99 -4.14 13.58
C VAL A 143 -18.30 -3.06 14.63
N GLN A 144 -17.57 -1.96 14.64
CA GLN A 144 -17.68 -0.91 15.66
C GLN A 144 -19.02 -0.17 15.58
N TRP A 145 -19.53 0.09 14.38
CA TRP A 145 -20.82 0.80 14.22
C TRP A 145 -22.02 -0.13 14.23
N GLY A 146 -21.84 -1.44 14.08
CA GLY A 146 -22.92 -2.41 13.94
C GLY A 146 -23.79 -2.18 12.69
N ARG A 147 -23.23 -1.51 11.65
CA ARG A 147 -23.94 -1.11 10.43
C ARG A 147 -23.63 -2.03 9.26
N LYS A 148 -24.64 -2.28 8.42
CA LYS A 148 -24.50 -3.09 7.20
C LYS A 148 -24.35 -2.23 5.94
N ASP A 149 -24.67 -0.94 5.99
CA ASP A 149 -24.62 0.02 4.89
C ASP A 149 -23.27 0.73 4.79
N VAL A 150 -22.20 0.02 5.13
CA VAL A 150 -20.81 0.42 4.94
C VAL A 150 -20.20 -0.50 3.89
N TYR A 151 -19.79 0.06 2.77
CA TYR A 151 -19.26 -0.61 1.58
C TYR A 151 -17.82 -0.23 1.37
N PHE A 152 -17.11 -0.99 0.55
CA PHE A 152 -15.70 -0.73 0.25
C PHE A 152 -15.44 -0.77 -1.26
N THR A 153 -14.54 0.07 -1.73
CA THR A 153 -13.82 -0.05 -3.00
C THR A 153 -12.41 0.51 -2.84
N HIS A 154 -11.58 0.39 -3.86
CA HIS A 154 -10.27 1.04 -3.86
C HIS A 154 -9.89 1.51 -5.25
N SER A 155 -9.04 2.54 -5.30
CA SER A 155 -8.43 2.90 -6.56
C SER A 155 -7.42 1.84 -7.00
N THR A 156 -7.18 1.75 -8.29
CA THR A 156 -6.24 0.79 -8.87
C THR A 156 -5.45 1.44 -9.99
N ARG A 157 -4.27 0.91 -10.24
CA ARG A 157 -3.46 1.22 -11.42
C ARG A 157 -3.60 0.14 -12.50
N GLN A 158 -4.40 -0.89 -12.22
CA GLN A 158 -4.62 -2.01 -13.13
C GLN A 158 -5.79 -1.72 -14.06
N ARG A 159 -5.59 -1.99 -15.36
CA ARG A 159 -6.68 -1.88 -16.34
C ARG A 159 -7.48 -3.19 -16.38
N LEU A 160 -8.77 -3.08 -16.13
CA LEU A 160 -9.74 -4.16 -16.22
C LEU A 160 -10.69 -3.89 -17.39
N ASP A 161 -11.24 -4.94 -17.96
CA ASP A 161 -12.33 -4.86 -18.94
C ASP A 161 -13.67 -4.64 -18.19
N ARG A 162 -13.81 -3.47 -17.58
CA ARG A 162 -14.94 -3.05 -16.74
C ARG A 162 -15.21 -1.57 -16.91
N SER A 163 -16.45 -1.15 -16.61
CA SER A 163 -16.85 0.25 -16.63
C SER A 163 -16.12 1.03 -15.55
N LEU A 164 -15.54 2.15 -15.94
CA LEU A 164 -14.92 3.09 -15.00
C LEU A 164 -15.98 3.98 -14.38
N LEU A 165 -15.96 4.10 -13.06
CA LEU A 165 -16.71 5.12 -12.34
C LEU A 165 -16.07 6.49 -12.52
N CYS A 166 -14.78 6.58 -12.24
CA CYS A 166 -13.98 7.80 -12.40
C CYS A 166 -12.48 7.50 -12.47
N ARG A 167 -11.71 8.53 -12.79
CA ARG A 167 -10.24 8.53 -12.71
C ARG A 167 -9.77 9.83 -12.08
N PHE A 168 -8.61 9.81 -11.45
CA PHE A 168 -7.96 11.00 -10.91
C PHE A 168 -6.43 10.87 -10.99
N GLU A 169 -5.73 11.99 -10.82
CA GLU A 169 -4.27 12.05 -10.93
C GLU A 169 -3.61 12.27 -9.57
N GLU A 170 -2.48 11.60 -9.38
CA GLU A 170 -1.55 11.82 -8.28
C GLU A 170 -0.29 12.55 -8.81
N PRO A 171 -0.18 13.88 -8.67
CA PRO A 171 0.83 14.70 -9.38
C PRO A 171 2.29 14.37 -9.07
N HIS A 172 2.57 13.63 -8.01
CA HIS A 172 3.92 13.34 -7.52
C HIS A 172 4.30 11.86 -7.64
N SER A 173 3.43 11.04 -8.25
CA SER A 173 3.67 9.62 -8.48
C SER A 173 4.34 9.35 -9.82
N HIS A 174 5.12 8.26 -9.90
CA HIS A 174 5.71 7.78 -11.16
C HIS A 174 4.66 7.16 -12.10
N ALA A 175 3.48 6.79 -11.59
CA ALA A 175 2.31 6.37 -12.32
C ALA A 175 1.13 7.20 -11.81
N SER A 176 0.86 8.36 -12.44
CA SER A 176 -0.02 9.39 -11.91
C SER A 176 -1.51 9.01 -11.93
N ALA A 177 -1.94 8.21 -12.91
CA ALA A 177 -3.34 7.88 -13.08
C ALA A 177 -3.83 6.78 -12.13
N HIS A 178 -4.90 7.08 -11.40
CA HIS A 178 -5.69 6.15 -10.63
C HIS A 178 -7.04 5.92 -11.29
N LEU A 179 -7.47 4.67 -11.30
CA LEU A 179 -8.75 4.23 -11.83
C LEU A 179 -9.64 3.77 -10.68
N ILE A 180 -10.91 4.11 -10.72
CA ILE A 180 -11.95 3.52 -9.87
C ILE A 180 -13.01 2.95 -10.77
N TYR A 181 -13.26 1.67 -10.64
CA TYR A 181 -14.28 0.96 -11.40
C TYR A 181 -15.66 1.11 -10.76
N GLU A 182 -16.68 1.01 -11.59
CA GLU A 182 -18.07 1.01 -11.12
C GLU A 182 -18.26 -0.18 -10.17
N PRO A 183 -18.68 0.07 -8.90
CA PRO A 183 -18.86 -1.02 -7.95
C PRO A 183 -19.99 -1.96 -8.39
N ASP A 184 -19.71 -3.25 -8.43
CA ASP A 184 -20.70 -4.31 -8.68
C ASP A 184 -21.45 -4.64 -7.38
N LEU A 185 -22.34 -3.73 -6.97
CA LEU A 185 -23.11 -3.80 -5.73
C LEU A 185 -24.62 -3.70 -6.04
N PRO A 186 -25.24 -4.78 -6.55
CA PRO A 186 -26.62 -4.76 -6.99
C PRO A 186 -27.57 -4.40 -5.84
N GLY A 187 -28.45 -3.45 -6.10
CA GLY A 187 -29.44 -2.99 -5.12
C GLY A 187 -28.92 -2.05 -4.04
N VAL A 188 -27.61 -1.71 -4.05
CA VAL A 188 -27.03 -0.73 -3.13
C VAL A 188 -27.25 0.68 -3.67
N PRO A 189 -27.86 1.61 -2.90
CA PRO A 189 -27.99 3.00 -3.31
C PRO A 189 -26.61 3.68 -3.39
N ALA A 190 -26.54 4.78 -4.16
CA ALA A 190 -25.36 5.63 -4.19
C ALA A 190 -25.01 6.13 -2.78
N PRO A 191 -23.72 6.22 -2.45
CA PRO A 191 -23.29 6.61 -1.11
C PRO A 191 -23.62 8.07 -0.82
N ARG A 192 -23.92 8.36 0.45
CA ARG A 192 -24.11 9.73 0.98
C ARG A 192 -22.87 10.21 1.72
N SER A 193 -22.00 9.29 2.16
CA SER A 193 -20.74 9.63 2.81
C SER A 193 -19.58 8.86 2.20
N LEU A 194 -18.42 9.51 2.17
CA LEU A 194 -17.14 8.88 1.80
C LEU A 194 -16.23 8.78 3.02
N VAL A 195 -15.50 7.65 3.13
CA VAL A 195 -14.34 7.50 4.00
C VAL A 195 -13.15 7.24 3.09
N LEU A 196 -12.30 8.25 2.88
CA LEU A 196 -11.10 8.16 2.03
C LEU A 196 -9.93 7.74 2.89
N VAL A 197 -9.32 6.59 2.57
CA VAL A 197 -8.26 5.99 3.37
C VAL A 197 -6.93 6.03 2.62
N ASP A 198 -5.90 6.62 3.24
CA ASP A 198 -4.54 6.63 2.72
C ASP A 198 -3.53 6.35 3.85
N ASP A 199 -2.27 6.09 3.51
CA ASP A 199 -1.20 5.93 4.51
C ASP A 199 -0.74 7.26 5.10
N GLU A 200 -0.66 8.31 4.28
CA GLU A 200 -0.25 9.65 4.71
C GLU A 200 -0.98 10.76 3.93
N ILE A 201 -1.09 11.92 4.55
CA ILE A 201 -1.47 13.15 3.86
C ILE A 201 -0.41 14.24 4.10
N SER A 202 -0.04 14.96 3.04
CA SER A 202 0.87 16.11 3.11
C SER A 202 0.19 17.38 2.60
N THR A 203 0.11 17.62 1.31
CA THR A 203 -0.57 18.79 0.73
C THR A 203 -2.09 18.63 0.58
N GLY A 204 -2.58 17.41 0.66
CA GLY A 204 -4.00 17.07 0.44
C GLY A 204 -4.41 17.01 -1.04
N THR A 205 -3.50 17.28 -1.98
CA THR A 205 -3.83 17.36 -3.41
C THR A 205 -4.42 16.06 -3.96
N THR A 206 -3.82 14.91 -3.65
CA THR A 206 -4.29 13.60 -4.11
C THR A 206 -5.68 13.28 -3.57
N ILE A 207 -5.88 13.51 -2.27
CA ILE A 207 -7.18 13.30 -1.59
C ILE A 207 -8.27 14.20 -2.17
N ARG A 208 -7.95 15.47 -2.45
CA ARG A 208 -8.87 16.40 -3.09
C ARG A 208 -9.23 15.94 -4.52
N ASN A 209 -8.25 15.55 -5.34
CA ASN A 209 -8.50 15.07 -6.70
C ASN A 209 -9.41 13.83 -6.70
N LEU A 210 -9.20 12.91 -5.75
CA LEU A 210 -10.06 11.76 -5.54
C LEU A 210 -11.48 12.19 -5.12
N ALA A 211 -11.59 13.09 -4.15
CA ALA A 211 -12.89 13.57 -3.66
C ALA A 211 -13.69 14.29 -4.77
N ASP A 212 -13.03 15.14 -5.56
CA ASP A 212 -13.65 15.84 -6.69
C ASP A 212 -14.18 14.83 -7.72
N ALA A 213 -13.39 13.81 -8.08
CA ALA A 213 -13.79 12.79 -9.02
C ALA A 213 -14.98 11.95 -8.51
N LEU A 214 -14.98 11.55 -7.23
CA LEU A 214 -16.05 10.76 -6.63
C LEU A 214 -17.34 11.57 -6.43
N VAL A 215 -17.25 12.84 -6.02
CA VAL A 215 -18.41 13.73 -5.91
C VAL A 215 -19.00 14.04 -7.29
N GLY A 216 -18.16 14.12 -8.32
CA GLY A 216 -18.63 14.23 -9.71
C GLY A 216 -19.41 12.99 -10.16
N ALA A 217 -18.95 11.79 -9.79
CA ALA A 217 -19.63 10.53 -10.11
C ALA A 217 -20.86 10.27 -9.22
N TRP A 218 -20.80 10.65 -7.95
CA TRP A 218 -21.88 10.52 -6.97
C TRP A 218 -22.27 11.89 -6.38
N PRO A 219 -23.08 12.70 -7.08
CA PRO A 219 -23.42 14.06 -6.63
C PRO A 219 -24.17 14.12 -5.28
N GLY A 220 -24.77 13.00 -4.86
CA GLY A 220 -25.48 12.85 -3.59
C GLY A 220 -24.57 12.73 -2.35
N ILE A 221 -23.27 12.77 -2.49
CA ILE A 221 -22.35 12.81 -1.35
C ILE A 221 -22.56 14.07 -0.52
N GLU A 222 -22.75 13.92 0.78
CA GLU A 222 -23.01 15.00 1.75
C GLU A 222 -21.78 15.36 2.56
N THR A 223 -20.97 14.36 2.94
CA THR A 223 -19.80 14.54 3.82
C THR A 223 -18.67 13.56 3.49
N ILE A 224 -17.46 13.94 3.88
CA ILE A 224 -16.25 13.15 3.67
C ILE A 224 -15.49 13.02 5.00
N ALA A 225 -15.06 11.81 5.34
CA ALA A 225 -14.00 11.57 6.34
C ALA A 225 -12.72 11.16 5.62
N VAL A 226 -11.60 11.77 5.97
CA VAL A 226 -10.28 11.37 5.48
C VAL A 226 -9.55 10.69 6.61
N ALA A 227 -9.18 9.42 6.44
CA ALA A 227 -8.56 8.59 7.44
C ALA A 227 -7.14 8.17 7.00
N VAL A 228 -6.13 8.65 7.71
CA VAL A 228 -4.71 8.40 7.39
C VAL A 228 -3.93 7.97 8.63
N LEU A 229 -2.86 7.20 8.43
CA LEU A 229 -1.98 6.87 9.55
C LEU A 229 -1.24 8.11 10.04
N THR A 230 -0.71 8.92 9.09
CA THR A 230 0.04 10.13 9.41
C THR A 230 -0.48 11.35 8.66
N ASP A 231 -0.74 12.43 9.37
CA ASP A 231 -1.13 13.73 8.81
C ASP A 231 0.02 14.74 8.95
N TRP A 232 0.73 14.98 7.84
CA TRP A 232 1.82 15.94 7.72
C TRP A 232 1.38 17.29 7.14
N SER A 233 0.08 17.49 7.00
CA SER A 233 -0.51 18.64 6.29
C SER A 233 -0.61 19.91 7.13
N CYS A 234 -0.07 19.92 8.33
CA CYS A 234 -0.18 21.08 9.22
C CYS A 234 0.21 22.39 8.52
N GLY A 235 -0.74 23.30 8.42
CA GLY A 235 -0.55 24.63 7.81
C GLY A 235 -0.94 24.74 6.33
N PHE A 236 -1.24 23.66 5.63
CA PHE A 236 -1.64 23.71 4.21
C PHE A 236 -3.13 24.02 3.96
N GLY A 237 -3.98 23.99 5.01
CA GLY A 237 -5.40 24.39 4.90
C GLY A 237 -6.23 23.62 3.86
N TRP A 238 -5.81 22.41 3.47
CA TRP A 238 -6.41 21.62 2.39
C TRP A 238 -7.91 21.33 2.59
N HIS A 239 -8.38 21.29 3.85
CA HIS A 239 -9.79 21.08 4.18
C HIS A 239 -10.72 22.09 3.53
N ALA A 240 -10.27 23.37 3.41
CA ALA A 240 -11.05 24.43 2.80
C ALA A 240 -11.23 24.26 1.28
N THR A 241 -10.44 23.38 0.65
CA THR A 241 -10.51 23.10 -0.79
C THR A 241 -11.27 21.84 -1.13
N MET A 242 -11.80 21.13 -0.11
CA MET A 242 -12.57 19.90 -0.32
C MET A 242 -13.97 20.19 -0.87
N PRO A 243 -14.53 19.33 -1.76
CA PRO A 243 -15.81 19.57 -2.40
C PRO A 243 -17.02 19.42 -1.46
N ARG A 244 -16.82 18.87 -0.27
CA ARG A 244 -17.85 18.66 0.76
C ARG A 244 -17.27 18.91 2.17
N PRO A 245 -18.10 19.13 3.18
CA PRO A 245 -17.67 19.15 4.58
C PRO A 245 -16.81 17.92 4.90
N THR A 246 -15.60 18.15 5.43
CA THR A 246 -14.59 17.10 5.57
C THR A 246 -14.02 17.07 6.98
N THR A 247 -13.95 15.87 7.56
CA THR A 247 -13.28 15.57 8.83
C THR A 247 -11.97 14.83 8.56
N SER A 248 -10.87 15.23 9.20
CA SER A 248 -9.59 14.50 9.16
C SER A 248 -9.41 13.63 10.39
N CYS A 249 -9.05 12.38 10.18
CA CYS A 249 -8.81 11.35 11.19
C CYS A 249 -7.40 10.80 10.99
N SER A 250 -6.54 10.88 12.01
CA SER A 250 -5.16 10.38 11.89
C SER A 250 -4.64 9.81 13.22
N LEU A 251 -3.69 8.88 13.16
CA LEU A 251 -3.03 8.33 14.33
C LEU A 251 -1.90 9.23 14.84
N LEU A 252 -1.27 9.98 13.93
CA LEU A 252 -0.22 10.95 14.24
C LEU A 252 -0.40 12.18 13.36
N ARG A 253 -0.16 13.36 13.94
CA ARG A 253 -0.10 14.64 13.23
C ARG A 253 1.26 15.28 13.38
N GLY A 254 1.76 15.87 12.31
CA GLY A 254 3.06 16.51 12.32
C GLY A 254 3.29 17.41 11.12
N ARG A 255 4.55 17.79 10.94
CA ARG A 255 5.04 18.58 9.83
C ARG A 255 6.37 18.01 9.35
N LEU A 256 6.57 18.02 8.04
CA LEU A 256 7.81 17.63 7.38
C LEU A 256 8.41 18.86 6.67
N GLU A 257 9.67 19.17 6.95
CA GLU A 257 10.43 20.20 6.24
C GLU A 257 11.64 19.55 5.57
N TRP A 258 11.65 19.60 4.23
CA TRP A 258 12.68 18.98 3.41
C TRP A 258 13.68 20.01 2.88
N LYS A 259 14.97 19.72 3.05
CA LYS A 259 16.08 20.45 2.45
C LYS A 259 16.88 19.49 1.56
N ALA A 260 16.78 19.67 0.25
CA ALA A 260 17.50 18.84 -0.72
C ALA A 260 19.02 18.97 -0.53
N GLY A 261 19.74 17.84 -0.62
CA GLY A 261 21.20 17.79 -0.66
C GLY A 261 21.75 18.16 -2.05
N ALA A 262 23.09 18.25 -2.16
CA ALA A 262 23.77 18.66 -3.38
C ALA A 262 23.67 17.65 -4.56
N ALA A 263 23.34 16.41 -4.29
CA ALA A 263 23.25 15.35 -5.29
C ALA A 263 21.83 14.76 -5.33
N VAL A 264 20.94 15.40 -6.11
CA VAL A 264 19.64 14.80 -6.46
C VAL A 264 19.78 14.20 -7.85
N ALA A 265 19.72 12.87 -7.95
CA ALA A 265 19.67 12.19 -9.23
C ALA A 265 18.41 12.61 -10.03
N PRO A 266 18.48 12.72 -11.36
CA PRO A 266 17.31 13.00 -12.17
C PRO A 266 16.25 11.93 -11.98
N ALA A 267 14.98 12.33 -11.98
CA ALA A 267 13.85 11.41 -11.86
C ALA A 267 13.91 10.35 -12.97
N VAL A 268 13.79 9.08 -12.60
CA VAL A 268 13.64 8.00 -13.57
C VAL A 268 12.34 8.23 -14.35
N ALA A 269 12.39 8.05 -15.66
CA ALA A 269 11.25 8.26 -16.55
C ALA A 269 10.02 7.45 -16.06
N SER A 270 8.86 8.11 -16.06
CA SER A 270 7.59 7.47 -15.73
C SER A 270 7.35 6.25 -16.61
N ALA A 271 7.04 5.12 -15.99
CA ALA A 271 6.61 3.96 -16.72
C ALA A 271 5.31 4.26 -17.48
N SER A 272 5.23 3.80 -18.72
CA SER A 272 4.01 3.95 -19.53
C SER A 272 2.81 3.29 -18.86
N ASP A 273 1.61 3.85 -19.07
CA ASP A 273 0.30 3.31 -18.68
C ASP A 273 -0.06 1.97 -19.40
N ALA A 274 0.92 1.11 -19.64
CA ALA A 274 0.70 -0.19 -20.24
C ALA A 274 -0.16 -1.04 -19.32
N GLY A 275 -1.36 -1.36 -19.77
CA GLY A 275 -2.36 -2.06 -18.96
C GLY A 275 -2.03 -3.53 -18.71
N SER A 276 -2.49 -4.02 -17.59
CA SER A 276 -2.43 -5.43 -17.16
C SER A 276 -3.46 -6.33 -17.83
N LEU A 277 -4.06 -5.88 -18.95
CA LEU A 277 -5.07 -6.63 -19.69
C LEU A 277 -4.56 -8.05 -20.04
N GLY A 278 -5.18 -9.05 -19.46
CA GLY A 278 -4.95 -10.46 -19.77
C GLY A 278 -4.24 -11.29 -18.68
N ARG A 279 -3.60 -10.66 -17.66
CA ARG A 279 -2.97 -11.41 -16.56
C ARG A 279 -3.82 -11.47 -15.30
N MET A 280 -4.84 -10.61 -15.19
CA MET A 280 -5.81 -10.66 -14.09
C MET A 280 -7.04 -11.46 -14.48
N ALA A 281 -7.56 -12.26 -13.55
CA ALA A 281 -8.82 -12.97 -13.74
C ALA A 281 -9.97 -11.96 -13.84
N ARG A 282 -10.70 -11.97 -14.95
CA ARG A 282 -11.76 -10.99 -15.29
C ARG A 282 -12.92 -10.95 -14.29
N HIS A 283 -13.11 -12.00 -13.52
CA HIS A 283 -14.28 -12.19 -12.64
C HIS A 283 -13.93 -12.11 -11.16
N GLU A 284 -12.66 -11.93 -10.82
CA GLU A 284 -12.21 -11.93 -9.45
C GLU A 284 -12.35 -10.53 -8.84
N ASN A 285 -13.18 -10.44 -7.81
CA ASN A 285 -13.32 -9.23 -7.02
C ASN A 285 -12.50 -9.32 -5.74
N PHE A 286 -11.37 -8.64 -5.71
CA PHE A 286 -10.51 -8.48 -4.54
C PHE A 286 -10.64 -7.09 -3.91
N GLY A 287 -11.74 -6.38 -4.18
CA GLY A 287 -12.09 -5.05 -3.66
C GLY A 287 -12.21 -3.97 -4.71
N ARG A 288 -11.62 -4.12 -5.90
CA ARG A 288 -11.68 -3.11 -6.98
C ARG A 288 -13.08 -2.88 -7.55
N LEU A 289 -13.93 -3.90 -7.47
CA LEU A 289 -15.31 -3.88 -8.00
C LEU A 289 -16.36 -3.71 -6.89
N GLY A 290 -15.94 -3.21 -5.73
CA GLY A 290 -16.82 -3.00 -4.59
C GLY A 290 -17.05 -4.26 -3.74
N LEU A 291 -17.16 -4.06 -2.44
CA LEU A 291 -17.48 -5.10 -1.46
C LEU A 291 -18.60 -4.60 -0.54
N SER A 292 -19.63 -5.43 -0.36
CA SER A 292 -20.67 -5.20 0.65
C SER A 292 -20.27 -5.74 2.02
N GLU A 293 -19.38 -6.74 2.04
CA GLU A 293 -18.87 -7.38 3.26
C GLU A 293 -17.37 -7.61 3.13
N PRO A 294 -16.64 -7.77 4.25
CA PRO A 294 -15.24 -8.14 4.22
C PRO A 294 -15.05 -9.45 3.48
N ILE A 295 -14.08 -9.45 2.56
CA ILE A 295 -13.75 -10.65 1.81
C ILE A 295 -12.91 -11.61 2.68
N ASP A 296 -13.34 -12.88 2.74
CA ASP A 296 -12.58 -13.97 3.34
C ASP A 296 -12.56 -15.15 2.37
N ARG A 297 -11.41 -15.35 1.72
CA ARG A 297 -11.24 -16.35 0.69
C ARG A 297 -9.89 -17.04 0.82
N ALA A 298 -9.92 -18.37 0.89
CA ALA A 298 -8.71 -19.18 0.89
C ALA A 298 -7.99 -19.14 -0.47
N PRO A 299 -6.67 -19.37 -0.50
CA PRO A 299 -5.95 -19.58 -1.76
C PRO A 299 -6.52 -20.75 -2.55
N ASN A 300 -6.44 -20.65 -3.89
CA ASN A 300 -6.85 -21.72 -4.80
C ASN A 300 -5.77 -22.82 -4.93
N THR A 301 -4.54 -22.50 -4.58
CA THR A 301 -3.44 -23.47 -4.51
C THR A 301 -3.39 -24.12 -3.13
N GLU A 302 -2.89 -25.36 -3.09
CA GLU A 302 -2.62 -26.04 -1.84
C GLU A 302 -1.67 -25.19 -0.96
N ARG A 303 -1.98 -25.09 0.33
CA ARG A 303 -1.11 -24.34 1.26
C ARG A 303 0.17 -25.14 1.47
N PRO A 304 1.34 -24.51 1.30
CA PRO A 304 2.58 -25.17 1.61
C PRO A 304 2.69 -25.55 3.09
N THR A 305 3.52 -26.54 3.41
CA THR A 305 3.79 -26.91 4.79
C THR A 305 4.56 -25.80 5.50
N ILE A 306 4.11 -25.40 6.68
CA ILE A 306 4.78 -24.39 7.50
C ILE A 306 5.87 -25.05 8.33
N THR A 307 7.10 -24.58 8.15
CA THR A 307 8.26 -24.98 8.94
C THR A 307 8.88 -23.73 9.57
N GLY A 308 8.71 -23.55 10.89
CA GLY A 308 9.30 -22.40 11.59
C GLY A 308 8.55 -21.08 11.35
N SER A 309 9.32 -19.99 11.29
CA SER A 309 8.82 -18.64 11.08
C SER A 309 8.48 -18.38 9.61
N LEU A 310 7.42 -17.60 9.35
CA LEU A 310 6.87 -17.38 8.01
C LEU A 310 6.86 -15.89 7.64
N ARG A 311 7.14 -15.61 6.37
CA ARG A 311 6.88 -14.32 5.72
C ARG A 311 5.84 -14.54 4.61
N ILE A 312 4.74 -13.78 4.62
CA ILE A 312 3.78 -13.75 3.53
C ILE A 312 3.92 -12.44 2.79
N VAL A 313 4.22 -12.50 1.51
CA VAL A 313 4.43 -11.34 0.64
C VAL A 313 3.30 -11.24 -0.36
N GLY A 314 2.46 -10.21 -0.26
CA GLY A 314 1.47 -9.87 -1.28
C GLY A 314 2.11 -9.13 -2.45
N THR A 315 1.63 -9.35 -3.67
CA THR A 315 2.16 -8.70 -4.88
C THR A 315 1.33 -7.49 -5.30
N GLY A 316 2.00 -6.34 -5.48
CA GLY A 316 1.38 -5.10 -5.97
C GLY A 316 0.21 -4.64 -5.12
N GLU A 317 -0.98 -4.69 -5.69
CA GLU A 317 -2.24 -4.32 -5.04
C GLU A 317 -2.89 -5.46 -4.24
N PHE A 318 -2.46 -6.69 -4.45
CA PHE A 318 -3.01 -7.88 -3.79
C PHE A 318 -2.41 -8.06 -2.40
N THR A 319 -2.94 -7.37 -1.42
CA THR A 319 -2.35 -7.26 -0.07
C THR A 319 -3.29 -7.71 1.04
N TYR A 320 -4.62 -7.58 0.88
CA TYR A 320 -5.56 -7.85 1.97
C TYR A 320 -5.75 -9.35 2.25
N LEU A 321 -5.98 -10.20 1.24
CA LEU A 321 -6.11 -11.63 1.46
C LEU A 321 -4.82 -12.30 1.96
N PRO A 322 -3.61 -11.94 1.51
CA PRO A 322 -2.35 -12.32 2.15
C PRO A 322 -2.28 -11.92 3.62
N PHE A 323 -2.72 -10.71 3.97
CA PHE A 323 -2.82 -10.26 5.36
C PHE A 323 -3.82 -11.09 6.16
N ARG A 324 -5.02 -11.39 5.65
CA ARG A 324 -6.03 -12.23 6.31
C ARG A 324 -5.51 -13.65 6.56
N LEU A 325 -4.79 -14.22 5.59
CA LEU A 325 -4.15 -15.53 5.76
C LEU A 325 -3.11 -15.49 6.89
N ALA A 326 -2.25 -14.47 6.89
CA ALA A 326 -1.24 -14.28 7.94
C ALA A 326 -1.89 -14.08 9.32
N GLU A 327 -2.99 -13.35 9.40
CA GLU A 327 -3.76 -13.10 10.62
C GLU A 327 -4.35 -14.40 11.20
N ALA A 328 -4.86 -15.28 10.32
CA ALA A 328 -5.33 -16.61 10.73
C ALA A 328 -4.18 -17.46 11.27
N LEU A 329 -3.06 -17.50 10.57
CA LEU A 329 -1.87 -18.26 10.99
C LEU A 329 -1.26 -17.71 12.29
N GLU A 330 -1.22 -16.39 12.50
CA GLU A 330 -0.76 -15.81 13.78
C GLU A 330 -1.69 -16.19 14.94
N ARG A 331 -3.01 -16.24 14.72
CA ARG A 331 -3.99 -16.74 15.72
C ARG A 331 -3.80 -18.21 16.05
N ASP A 332 -3.40 -19.02 15.07
CA ASP A 332 -3.09 -20.44 15.25
C ASP A 332 -1.71 -20.67 15.92
N GLY A 333 -0.99 -19.58 16.29
CA GLY A 333 0.25 -19.63 17.06
C GLY A 333 1.53 -19.60 16.22
N HIS A 334 1.46 -19.41 14.89
CA HIS A 334 2.65 -19.30 14.05
C HIS A 334 3.33 -17.94 14.18
N ASP A 335 4.65 -17.91 14.10
CA ASP A 335 5.41 -16.67 13.99
C ASP A 335 5.38 -16.18 12.53
N VAL A 336 4.48 -15.24 12.25
CA VAL A 336 4.22 -14.74 10.89
C VAL A 336 4.46 -13.24 10.79
N VAL A 337 5.04 -12.80 9.67
CA VAL A 337 5.09 -11.41 9.25
C VAL A 337 4.47 -11.26 7.87
N VAL A 338 3.86 -10.09 7.63
CA VAL A 338 3.30 -9.70 6.33
C VAL A 338 4.19 -8.67 5.68
N GLN A 339 4.30 -8.77 4.37
CA GLN A 339 4.98 -7.79 3.54
C GLN A 339 4.31 -7.68 2.17
N ALA A 340 4.61 -6.62 1.42
CA ALA A 340 4.13 -6.49 0.05
C ALA A 340 5.20 -5.90 -0.86
N THR A 341 5.10 -6.20 -2.16
CA THR A 341 5.93 -5.59 -3.20
C THR A 341 5.49 -4.15 -3.45
N SER A 342 6.38 -3.34 -4.03
CA SER A 342 6.14 -1.91 -4.29
C SER A 342 6.73 -1.49 -5.64
N ARG A 343 6.11 -0.50 -6.28
CA ARG A 343 6.65 0.18 -7.47
C ARG A 343 7.55 1.37 -7.13
N SER A 344 7.59 1.79 -5.86
CA SER A 344 8.33 2.97 -5.42
C SER A 344 9.84 2.69 -5.35
N PRO A 345 10.68 3.36 -6.17
CA PRO A 345 12.13 3.20 -6.12
C PRO A 345 12.70 3.99 -4.94
N ALA A 346 13.01 3.32 -3.83
CA ALA A 346 13.75 3.90 -2.72
C ALA A 346 15.24 3.51 -2.78
N HIS A 347 16.09 4.37 -2.21
CA HIS A 347 17.50 4.06 -1.99
C HIS A 347 17.67 3.20 -0.74
N LEU A 348 18.73 2.40 -0.72
CA LEU A 348 19.19 1.76 0.50
C LEU A 348 19.72 2.80 1.48
N GLY A 349 19.53 2.53 2.75
CA GLY A 349 19.84 3.43 3.88
C GLY A 349 18.57 3.88 4.61
N GLY A 350 18.72 4.35 5.84
CA GLY A 350 17.60 4.68 6.72
C GLY A 350 16.73 3.44 6.96
N ALA A 351 15.43 3.55 6.66
CA ALA A 351 14.48 2.45 6.81
C ALA A 351 14.64 1.29 5.82
N MET A 352 15.48 1.41 4.78
CA MET A 352 15.69 0.40 3.73
C MET A 352 17.05 -0.27 3.88
N THR A 353 17.08 -1.51 4.36
CA THR A 353 18.30 -2.29 4.60
C THR A 353 18.60 -3.29 3.49
N ALA A 354 17.59 -3.71 2.73
CA ALA A 354 17.71 -4.63 1.60
C ALA A 354 16.73 -4.26 0.49
N LYS A 355 17.08 -4.57 -0.76
CA LYS A 355 16.27 -4.26 -1.95
C LYS A 355 16.43 -5.38 -2.98
N LEU A 356 15.34 -6.01 -3.35
CA LEU A 356 15.23 -6.88 -4.52
C LEU A 356 14.46 -6.14 -5.62
N ARG A 357 14.96 -6.18 -6.86
CA ARG A 357 14.30 -5.65 -8.04
C ARG A 357 13.92 -6.79 -8.96
N PHE A 358 12.70 -6.80 -9.47
CA PHE A 358 12.15 -7.87 -10.32
C PHE A 358 11.08 -7.30 -11.26
N GLU A 359 10.60 -8.13 -12.19
CA GLU A 359 9.50 -7.78 -13.07
C GLU A 359 8.15 -8.03 -12.38
N ASP A 360 7.17 -7.16 -12.63
CA ASP A 360 5.84 -7.30 -12.05
C ASP A 360 5.09 -8.51 -12.64
N ASN A 361 4.28 -9.15 -11.81
CA ASN A 361 3.46 -10.29 -12.21
C ASN A 361 2.22 -9.89 -13.04
N TYR A 362 1.92 -8.59 -13.16
CA TYR A 362 0.80 -8.07 -13.96
C TYR A 362 1.17 -7.84 -15.42
N GLY A 363 2.45 -7.89 -15.78
CA GLY A 363 2.95 -7.70 -17.14
C GLY A 363 2.87 -6.25 -17.62
N THR A 364 2.94 -5.30 -16.71
CA THR A 364 2.93 -3.87 -17.05
C THR A 364 4.29 -3.37 -17.53
N GLY A 365 5.36 -4.17 -17.34
CA GLY A 365 6.74 -3.78 -17.63
C GLY A 365 7.31 -2.76 -16.65
N VAL A 366 6.58 -2.48 -15.56
CA VAL A 366 7.05 -1.57 -14.50
C VAL A 366 7.92 -2.36 -13.53
N PRO A 367 9.16 -1.91 -13.25
CA PRO A 367 9.97 -2.54 -12.22
C PRO A 367 9.28 -2.54 -10.87
N ASN A 368 9.32 -3.68 -10.18
CA ASN A 368 8.84 -3.84 -8.83
C ASN A 368 10.01 -4.09 -7.88
N TYR A 369 9.77 -3.79 -6.62
CA TYR A 369 10.75 -3.88 -5.55
C TYR A 369 10.16 -4.60 -4.35
N LEU A 370 10.99 -5.38 -3.67
CA LEU A 370 10.72 -5.89 -2.35
C LEU A 370 11.86 -5.41 -1.43
N TYR A 371 11.52 -4.69 -0.39
CA TYR A 371 12.48 -4.11 0.54
C TYR A 371 12.53 -4.92 1.83
N ASN A 372 13.68 -4.92 2.51
CA ASN A 372 13.82 -5.51 3.85
C ASN A 372 13.38 -7.00 3.96
N ALA A 373 13.35 -7.71 2.84
CA ALA A 373 13.15 -9.15 2.81
C ALA A 373 14.52 -9.81 2.76
N ASP A 374 15.03 -10.21 3.92
CA ASP A 374 16.30 -10.91 4.07
C ASP A 374 16.04 -12.42 3.88
N PRO A 375 16.61 -13.06 2.84
CA PRO A 375 16.46 -14.50 2.64
C PRO A 375 17.21 -15.33 3.69
N THR A 376 18.09 -14.70 4.48
CA THR A 376 18.89 -15.37 5.52
C THR A 376 18.32 -15.26 6.93
N ASP A 377 17.16 -14.59 7.11
CA ASP A 377 16.54 -14.40 8.42
C ASP A 377 15.83 -15.66 8.98
N GLY A 378 15.94 -16.78 8.28
CA GLY A 378 15.37 -18.07 8.68
C GLY A 378 13.86 -18.20 8.48
N ARG A 379 13.22 -17.24 7.80
CA ARG A 379 11.78 -17.30 7.49
C ARG A 379 11.52 -18.01 6.18
N THR A 380 10.61 -18.97 6.18
CA THR A 380 10.00 -19.46 4.93
C THR A 380 9.22 -18.32 4.29
N THR A 381 9.34 -18.10 2.98
CA THR A 381 8.62 -17.05 2.28
C THR A 381 7.52 -17.62 1.37
N TRP A 382 6.29 -17.11 1.53
CA TRP A 382 5.20 -17.36 0.61
C TRP A 382 4.91 -16.09 -0.21
N LEU A 383 4.98 -16.22 -1.55
CA LEU A 383 4.62 -15.17 -2.50
C LEU A 383 3.15 -15.35 -2.90
N ALA A 384 2.31 -14.44 -2.43
CA ALA A 384 0.88 -14.45 -2.64
C ALA A 384 0.47 -13.54 -3.81
N HIS A 385 -0.27 -14.07 -4.79
CA HIS A 385 -0.68 -13.32 -5.97
C HIS A 385 -2.11 -13.62 -6.43
N GLU A 386 -2.67 -12.68 -7.20
CA GLU A 386 -4.03 -12.75 -7.80
C GLU A 386 -4.01 -12.97 -9.31
N THR A 387 -2.85 -13.10 -9.90
CA THR A 387 -2.66 -13.26 -11.35
C THR A 387 -2.64 -14.74 -11.73
N GLY A 388 -2.66 -15.07 -13.03
CA GLY A 388 -2.64 -16.46 -13.50
C GLY A 388 -1.37 -17.22 -13.07
N THR A 389 -1.44 -18.54 -13.12
CA THR A 389 -0.30 -19.41 -12.81
C THR A 389 0.90 -19.10 -13.71
N GLY A 390 2.12 -19.13 -13.14
CA GLY A 390 3.37 -18.89 -13.87
C GLY A 390 3.65 -17.42 -14.23
N THR A 391 2.93 -16.46 -13.62
CA THR A 391 3.17 -15.02 -13.84
C THR A 391 4.21 -14.42 -12.92
N MET A 392 4.58 -15.13 -11.84
CA MET A 392 5.59 -14.66 -10.90
C MET A 392 6.98 -14.68 -11.54
N ASP A 393 7.79 -13.65 -11.24
CA ASP A 393 9.18 -13.57 -11.69
C ASP A 393 10.02 -14.67 -11.02
N ASP A 394 10.59 -15.56 -11.81
CA ASP A 394 11.43 -16.66 -11.35
C ASP A 394 12.67 -16.17 -10.56
N ALA A 395 13.19 -14.99 -10.86
CA ALA A 395 14.33 -14.43 -10.14
C ALA A 395 13.96 -14.07 -8.70
N LEU A 396 12.75 -13.50 -8.50
CA LEU A 396 12.22 -13.24 -7.16
C LEU A 396 11.99 -14.53 -6.37
N VAL A 397 11.35 -15.52 -7.02
CA VAL A 397 11.08 -16.84 -6.39
C VAL A 397 12.37 -17.48 -5.92
N ARG A 398 13.39 -17.52 -6.79
CA ARG A 398 14.71 -18.09 -6.44
C ARG A 398 15.47 -17.30 -5.37
N ALA A 399 15.44 -15.95 -5.45
CA ALA A 399 16.16 -15.10 -4.50
C ALA A 399 15.67 -15.26 -3.07
N LEU A 400 14.40 -15.62 -2.88
CA LEU A 400 13.76 -15.79 -1.59
C LEU A 400 13.56 -17.27 -1.19
N ASP A 401 13.94 -18.21 -2.05
CA ASP A 401 13.56 -19.64 -1.92
C ASP A 401 12.05 -19.76 -1.62
N ALA A 402 11.25 -18.99 -2.37
CA ALA A 402 9.86 -18.77 -2.02
C ALA A 402 8.93 -19.82 -2.61
N GLN A 403 7.85 -20.08 -1.92
CA GLN A 403 6.71 -20.87 -2.38
C GLN A 403 5.61 -19.93 -2.89
N VAL A 404 5.06 -20.23 -4.07
CA VAL A 404 4.05 -19.37 -4.71
C VAL A 404 2.66 -19.83 -4.31
N VAL A 405 1.82 -18.88 -3.85
CA VAL A 405 0.45 -19.12 -3.39
C VAL A 405 -0.52 -18.25 -4.17
N GLY A 406 -1.39 -18.84 -4.97
CA GLY A 406 -2.31 -18.15 -5.88
C GLY A 406 -3.76 -18.13 -5.38
N TRP A 407 -4.47 -17.06 -5.73
CA TRP A 407 -5.90 -16.89 -5.50
C TRP A 407 -6.71 -16.85 -6.81
N ALA A 408 -6.07 -16.59 -7.94
CA ALA A 408 -6.74 -16.67 -9.25
C ALA A 408 -7.04 -18.11 -9.63
N SER A 409 -8.23 -18.36 -10.18
CA SER A 409 -8.66 -19.64 -10.72
C SER A 409 -8.09 -19.91 -12.13
#